data_e7d5ce3e565ac2d5c93aca90623103ec
#
_entry.id   e7d5ce3e565ac2d5c93aca90623103ec
#
_cell.length_a   1.000
_cell.length_b   1.000
_cell.length_c   1.000
_cell.angle_alpha   90.00
_cell.angle_beta   90.00
_cell.angle_gamma   90.00
#
_symmetry.space_group_name_H-M   'P 1'
#
loop_
_entity.id
_entity.type
_entity.pdbx_description
1 polymer ?
#
loop_
_entity_poly.entity_id
_entity_poly.type
_entity_poly.pdbx_seq_one_letter_code
_entity_poly.pdbx_strand_id
1 'polypeptide(L)'
;MWVEGIQNIIQSRISAVDNIVNIGVTKSYGQMSSELIKRGYKEGFSIGRLPSDYRCYAINNFATKVFQSQINRLYSNTGKPVVIIGHSYGTLVTLTNLLKEENKNVLKKIKKFIAIDPPFSGSSNLLDAFFHGLNDWNKSFNVLGQTITISNYNV
;
A
#
# COMPACT_ATOMS: atom_id res chain seq x y z
N MET A 1 -17.13 -6.18 -19.69
CA MET A 1 -16.34 -6.78 -18.59
C MET A 1 -14.88 -6.32 -18.60
N TRP A 2 -14.09 -6.48 -19.67
CA TRP A 2 -12.70 -6.02 -19.74
C TRP A 2 -12.54 -4.49 -19.68
N VAL A 3 -13.37 -3.74 -20.41
CA VAL A 3 -13.32 -2.26 -20.46
C VAL A 3 -13.66 -1.66 -19.10
N GLU A 4 -14.61 -2.23 -18.39
CA GLU A 4 -15.01 -1.80 -17.06
C GLU A 4 -13.91 -2.08 -16.02
N GLY A 5 -13.24 -3.22 -16.13
CA GLY A 5 -12.08 -3.56 -15.31
C GLY A 5 -10.93 -2.57 -15.49
N ILE A 6 -10.61 -2.21 -16.75
CA ILE A 6 -9.57 -1.21 -17.05
C ILE A 6 -9.97 0.18 -16.53
N GLN A 7 -11.22 0.59 -16.71
CA GLN A 7 -11.69 1.87 -16.18
C GLN A 7 -11.64 1.91 -14.65
N ASN A 8 -11.97 0.83 -13.98
CA ASN A 8 -11.86 0.73 -12.52
C ASN A 8 -10.41 0.79 -12.04
N ILE A 9 -9.47 0.19 -12.78
CA ILE A 9 -8.04 0.30 -12.51
C ILE A 9 -7.57 1.76 -12.71
N ILE A 10 -7.89 2.38 -13.83
CA ILE A 10 -7.51 3.76 -14.14
C ILE A 10 -8.09 4.74 -13.13
N GLN A 11 -9.32 4.52 -12.69
CA GLN A 11 -9.99 5.35 -11.70
C GLN A 11 -9.62 4.99 -10.25
N SER A 12 -8.76 3.99 -10.05
CA SER A 12 -8.37 3.46 -8.72
C SER A 12 -9.60 3.11 -7.85
N ARG A 13 -10.69 2.66 -8.49
CA ARG A 13 -11.94 2.30 -7.80
C ARG A 13 -11.88 0.90 -7.20
N ILE A 14 -10.90 0.10 -7.61
CA ILE A 14 -10.63 -1.16 -6.94
C ILE A 14 -9.97 -0.79 -5.61
N SER A 15 -10.74 -0.80 -4.56
CA SER A 15 -10.19 -0.69 -3.21
C SER A 15 -9.20 -1.84 -3.06
N ALA A 16 -7.92 -1.50 -3.01
CA ALA A 16 -6.94 -2.45 -2.51
C ALA A 16 -7.47 -2.89 -1.15
N VAL A 17 -7.51 -4.18 -0.96
CA VAL A 17 -8.11 -4.86 0.18
C VAL A 17 -7.84 -4.07 1.46
N ASP A 18 -8.88 -3.61 2.13
CA ASP A 18 -8.78 -2.87 3.41
C ASP A 18 -7.99 -3.65 4.48
N ASN A 19 -7.72 -4.90 4.23
CA ASN A 19 -7.04 -5.85 5.09
C ASN A 19 -5.81 -6.48 4.41
N ILE A 20 -4.79 -5.69 4.07
CA ILE A 20 -3.44 -6.23 3.77
C ILE A 20 -2.75 -6.75 5.05
N VAL A 21 -3.49 -6.97 6.13
CA VAL A 21 -2.89 -7.46 7.39
C VAL A 21 -2.50 -8.92 7.25
N ASN A 22 -3.32 -9.69 6.54
CA ASN A 22 -3.04 -11.09 6.27
C ASN A 22 -3.56 -11.42 4.86
N ILE A 23 -2.69 -11.86 3.97
CA ILE A 23 -3.06 -12.40 2.67
C ILE A 23 -2.86 -13.92 2.76
N GLY A 24 -3.96 -14.67 2.87
CA GLY A 24 -3.90 -16.12 3.03
C GLY A 24 -3.09 -16.54 4.26
N VAL A 25 -2.04 -17.33 4.06
CA VAL A 25 -1.13 -17.79 5.12
C VAL A 25 -0.02 -16.77 5.48
N THR A 26 0.09 -15.66 4.76
CA THR A 26 1.13 -14.66 5.01
C THR A 26 0.64 -13.58 5.96
N LYS A 27 1.35 -13.41 7.08
CA LYS A 27 1.10 -12.37 8.08
C LYS A 27 1.97 -11.15 7.78
N SER A 28 1.60 -10.33 6.78
CA SER A 28 2.45 -9.21 6.35
C SER A 28 2.59 -8.11 7.41
N TYR A 29 1.47 -7.57 7.89
CA TYR A 29 1.48 -6.46 8.87
C TYR A 29 0.69 -6.76 10.15
N GLY A 30 0.18 -7.99 10.28
CA GLY A 30 -0.66 -8.39 11.40
C GLY A 30 0.02 -8.27 12.76
N GLN A 31 1.31 -8.62 12.82
CA GLN A 31 2.07 -8.51 14.05
C GLN A 31 2.26 -7.05 14.49
N MET A 32 2.59 -6.16 13.56
CA MET A 32 2.72 -4.73 13.84
C MET A 32 1.38 -4.14 14.30
N SER A 33 0.28 -4.45 13.62
CA SER A 33 -1.06 -4.00 14.03
C SER A 33 -1.42 -4.50 15.43
N SER A 34 -1.14 -5.76 15.73
CA SER A 34 -1.41 -6.37 17.04
C SER A 34 -0.61 -5.67 18.16
N GLU A 35 0.66 -5.36 17.91
CA GLU A 35 1.48 -4.64 18.87
C GLU A 35 0.99 -3.19 19.11
N LEU A 36 0.53 -2.51 18.06
CA LEU A 36 -0.07 -1.19 18.19
C LEU A 36 -1.37 -1.25 19.01
N ILE A 37 -2.23 -2.27 18.75
CA ILE A 37 -3.47 -2.46 19.50
C ILE A 37 -3.19 -2.72 20.99
N LYS A 38 -2.23 -3.56 21.32
CA LYS A 38 -1.79 -3.80 22.71
C LYS A 38 -1.34 -2.52 23.40
N ARG A 39 -0.81 -1.55 22.66
CA ARG A 39 -0.40 -0.23 23.15
C ARG A 39 -1.52 0.80 23.21
N GLY A 40 -2.77 0.37 22.98
CA GLY A 40 -3.97 1.21 23.11
C GLY A 40 -4.43 1.90 21.82
N TYR A 41 -3.79 1.63 20.69
CA TYR A 41 -4.28 2.10 19.40
C TYR A 41 -5.54 1.32 19.00
N LYS A 42 -6.44 1.98 18.24
CA LYS A 42 -7.71 1.37 17.82
C LYS A 42 -7.85 1.42 16.29
N GLU A 43 -8.14 0.27 15.69
CA GLU A 43 -8.43 0.15 14.26
C GLU A 43 -9.56 1.10 13.85
N GLY A 44 -9.39 1.75 12.70
CA GLY A 44 -10.37 2.71 12.18
C GLY A 44 -10.45 4.05 12.92
N PHE A 45 -9.96 4.14 14.15
CA PHE A 45 -9.96 5.36 14.94
C PHE A 45 -8.59 6.03 15.02
N SER A 46 -7.57 5.35 15.55
CA SER A 46 -6.20 5.85 15.67
C SER A 46 -5.19 5.07 14.83
N ILE A 47 -5.60 3.96 14.22
CA ILE A 47 -4.89 3.27 13.16
C ILE A 47 -5.69 3.44 11.88
N GLY A 48 -5.02 3.90 10.83
CA GLY A 48 -5.56 3.98 9.48
C GLY A 48 -4.65 3.23 8.51
N ARG A 49 -5.22 2.82 7.40
CA ARG A 49 -4.49 2.18 6.31
C ARG A 49 -4.63 3.01 5.07
N LEU A 50 -3.57 3.03 4.30
CA LEU A 50 -3.52 3.72 3.02
C LEU A 50 -3.21 2.67 1.93
N PRO A 51 -4.21 1.88 1.53
CA PRO A 51 -4.02 0.94 0.45
C PRO A 51 -3.78 1.69 -0.86
N SER A 52 -2.85 1.19 -1.66
CA SER A 52 -2.60 1.72 -3.00
C SER A 52 -2.54 0.57 -3.99
N ASP A 53 -3.15 0.77 -5.15
CA ASP A 53 -2.99 -0.15 -6.25
C ASP A 53 -1.63 0.11 -6.90
N TYR A 54 -0.70 -0.85 -6.81
CA TYR A 54 0.66 -0.72 -7.36
C TYR A 54 0.68 -0.63 -8.89
N ARG A 55 -0.39 -1.02 -9.57
CA ARG A 55 -0.56 -0.89 -11.03
C ARG A 55 -0.88 0.55 -11.43
N CYS A 56 -1.34 1.35 -10.49
CA CYS A 56 -1.65 2.76 -10.71
C CYS A 56 -0.44 3.62 -10.35
N TYR A 57 -0.21 4.64 -11.14
CA TYR A 57 0.84 5.60 -10.89
C TYR A 57 0.66 6.24 -9.50
N ALA A 58 1.71 6.28 -8.69
CA ALA A 58 1.70 6.85 -7.34
C ALA A 58 1.25 8.32 -7.28
N ILE A 59 1.19 8.98 -8.43
CA ILE A 59 0.93 10.42 -8.60
C ILE A 59 -0.53 10.70 -8.96
N ASN A 60 -1.42 9.71 -9.06
CA ASN A 60 -2.78 9.98 -9.47
C ASN A 60 -3.56 10.78 -8.40
N ASN A 61 -4.53 11.58 -8.87
CA ASN A 61 -5.35 12.42 -8.00
C ASN A 61 -6.17 11.64 -6.97
N PHE A 62 -6.48 10.38 -7.25
CA PHE A 62 -7.20 9.52 -6.32
C PHE A 62 -6.32 9.17 -5.11
N ALA A 63 -5.08 8.74 -5.34
CA ALA A 63 -4.14 8.43 -4.25
C ALA A 63 -3.94 9.65 -3.33
N THR A 64 -3.86 10.86 -3.91
CA THR A 64 -3.76 12.11 -3.14
C THR A 64 -5.00 12.37 -2.29
N LYS A 65 -6.20 12.21 -2.85
CA LYS A 65 -7.45 12.41 -2.09
C LYS A 65 -7.58 11.40 -0.96
N VAL A 66 -7.22 10.14 -1.19
CA VAL A 66 -7.24 9.11 -0.14
C VAL A 66 -6.22 9.43 0.94
N PHE A 67 -5.01 9.84 0.57
CA PHE A 67 -3.97 10.29 1.50
C PHE A 67 -4.48 11.42 2.39
N GLN A 68 -5.00 12.51 1.79
CA GLN A 68 -5.54 13.66 2.52
C GLN A 68 -6.68 13.26 3.46
N SER A 69 -7.61 12.45 2.96
CA SER A 69 -8.76 11.98 3.74
C SER A 69 -8.33 11.18 4.97
N GLN A 70 -7.41 10.24 4.82
CA GLN A 70 -6.94 9.40 5.92
C GLN A 70 -6.19 10.22 6.98
N ILE A 71 -5.29 11.13 6.59
CA ILE A 71 -4.57 11.99 7.53
C ILE A 71 -5.54 12.89 8.29
N ASN A 72 -6.47 13.54 7.57
CA ASN A 72 -7.46 14.40 8.19
C ASN A 72 -8.34 13.64 9.17
N ARG A 73 -8.80 12.45 8.80
CA ARG A 73 -9.63 11.60 9.65
C ARG A 73 -8.91 11.21 10.95
N LEU A 74 -7.69 10.69 10.83
CA LEU A 74 -6.92 10.28 12.01
C LEU A 74 -6.59 11.46 12.93
N TYR A 75 -6.24 12.60 12.35
CA TYR A 75 -5.99 13.81 13.11
C TYR A 75 -7.26 14.31 13.84
N SER A 76 -8.40 14.33 13.15
CA SER A 76 -9.69 14.74 13.73
C SER A 76 -10.14 13.80 14.86
N ASN A 77 -9.94 12.50 14.68
CA ASN A 77 -10.31 11.50 15.69
C ASN A 77 -9.48 11.61 16.97
N THR A 78 -8.18 11.92 16.84
CA THR A 78 -7.24 11.80 17.96
C THR A 78 -6.77 13.13 18.52
N GLY A 79 -6.91 14.22 17.78
CA GLY A 79 -6.31 15.52 18.09
C GLY A 79 -4.77 15.50 18.06
N LYS A 80 -4.16 14.42 17.56
CA LYS A 80 -2.70 14.23 17.58
C LYS A 80 -2.13 14.13 16.18
N PRO A 81 -0.91 14.65 15.95
CA PRO A 81 -0.24 14.49 14.67
C PRO A 81 0.01 13.02 14.30
N VAL A 82 -0.18 12.72 13.03
CA VAL A 82 -0.13 11.37 12.47
C VAL A 82 1.32 10.94 12.19
N VAL A 83 1.65 9.70 12.52
CA VAL A 83 2.87 9.04 12.08
C VAL A 83 2.51 8.13 10.90
N ILE A 84 3.23 8.28 9.80
CA ILE A 84 3.05 7.44 8.61
C ILE A 84 4.16 6.39 8.60
N ILE A 85 3.79 5.14 8.36
CA ILE A 85 4.73 4.04 8.14
C ILE A 85 4.49 3.53 6.72
N GLY A 86 5.48 3.68 5.86
CA GLY A 86 5.46 3.15 4.50
C GLY A 86 6.42 1.97 4.38
N HIS A 87 6.07 0.97 3.58
CA HIS A 87 6.93 -0.16 3.27
C HIS A 87 7.05 -0.32 1.75
N SER A 88 8.27 -0.59 1.28
CA SER A 88 8.57 -0.85 -0.13
C SER A 88 7.96 0.24 -1.05
N TYR A 89 7.16 -0.12 -2.05
CA TYR A 89 6.48 0.83 -2.95
C TYR A 89 5.60 1.87 -2.22
N GLY A 90 5.02 1.51 -1.07
CA GLY A 90 4.26 2.45 -0.23
C GLY A 90 5.07 3.63 0.28
N THR A 91 6.40 3.50 0.33
CA THR A 91 7.29 4.63 0.67
C THR A 91 7.36 5.65 -0.46
N LEU A 92 7.39 5.21 -1.72
CA LEU A 92 7.34 6.09 -2.89
C LEU A 92 6.01 6.81 -2.99
N VAL A 93 4.90 6.09 -2.79
CA VAL A 93 3.54 6.69 -2.75
C VAL A 93 3.46 7.77 -1.68
N THR A 94 3.96 7.48 -0.49
CA THR A 94 3.97 8.43 0.61
C THR A 94 4.85 9.64 0.30
N LEU A 95 6.09 9.42 -0.14
CA LEU A 95 7.02 10.51 -0.47
C LEU A 95 6.45 11.42 -1.56
N THR A 96 5.89 10.85 -2.61
CA THR A 96 5.24 11.62 -3.68
C THR A 96 4.13 12.52 -3.15
N ASN A 97 3.30 12.00 -2.22
CA ASN A 97 2.24 12.80 -1.61
C ASN A 97 2.78 13.86 -0.64
N LEU A 98 3.87 13.59 0.06
CA LEU A 98 4.52 14.58 0.93
C LEU A 98 5.10 15.76 0.15
N LEU A 99 5.52 15.55 -1.10
CA LEU A 99 6.12 16.58 -1.95
C LEU A 99 5.10 17.41 -2.75
N LYS A 100 3.83 17.01 -2.76
CA LYS A 100 2.80 17.75 -3.50
C LYS A 100 2.40 19.05 -2.80
N GLU A 101 2.38 20.14 -3.54
CA GLU A 101 1.96 21.48 -3.07
C GLU A 101 0.55 21.47 -2.48
N GLU A 102 -0.38 20.74 -3.11
CA GLU A 102 -1.77 20.62 -2.68
C GLU A 102 -1.93 19.96 -1.30
N ASN A 103 -0.88 19.33 -0.79
CA ASN A 103 -0.85 18.68 0.51
C ASN A 103 -0.29 19.53 1.65
N LYS A 104 0.15 20.77 1.39
CA LYS A 104 0.77 21.65 2.42
C LYS A 104 -0.04 21.75 3.72
N ASN A 105 -1.36 21.82 3.63
CA ASN A 105 -2.20 21.91 4.83
C ASN A 105 -2.29 20.59 5.60
N VAL A 106 -2.21 19.48 4.88
CA VAL A 106 -2.23 18.13 5.49
C VAL A 106 -0.88 17.82 6.15
N LEU A 107 0.23 18.32 5.58
CA LEU A 107 1.57 18.10 6.13
C LEU A 107 1.71 18.61 7.57
N LYS A 108 1.02 19.68 7.94
CA LYS A 108 1.00 20.23 9.31
C LYS A 108 0.44 19.25 10.36
N LYS A 109 -0.31 18.24 9.88
CA LYS A 109 -0.91 17.18 10.71
C LYS A 109 -0.06 15.93 10.80
N ILE A 110 1.09 15.91 10.14
CA ILE A 110 2.00 14.77 10.09
C ILE A 110 3.18 15.05 11.02
N LYS A 111 3.46 14.11 11.94
CA LYS A 111 4.60 14.20 12.85
C LYS A 111 5.86 13.62 12.25
N LYS A 112 5.73 12.49 11.58
CA LYS A 112 6.87 11.70 11.08
C LYS A 112 6.45 10.77 9.97
N PHE A 113 7.36 10.56 9.03
CA PHE A 113 7.32 9.49 8.07
C PHE A 113 8.44 8.49 8.38
N ILE A 114 8.09 7.21 8.49
CA ILE A 114 8.99 6.09 8.68
C ILE A 114 8.96 5.27 7.40
N ALA A 115 10.09 5.19 6.71
CA ALA A 115 10.25 4.40 5.51
C ALA A 115 10.95 3.07 5.85
N ILE A 116 10.30 1.96 5.53
CA ILE A 116 10.84 0.62 5.71
C ILE A 116 11.15 0.06 4.33
N ASP A 117 12.39 -0.35 4.12
CA ASP A 117 12.89 -0.90 2.86
C ASP A 117 12.49 -0.07 1.63
N PRO A 118 12.83 1.25 1.62
CA PRO A 118 12.40 2.15 0.57
C PRO A 118 13.22 1.97 -0.71
N PRO A 119 12.61 1.75 -1.88
CA PRO A 119 13.33 1.64 -3.14
C PRO A 119 13.62 3.03 -3.75
N PHE A 120 14.17 3.97 -2.96
CA PHE A 120 14.42 5.35 -3.41
C PHE A 120 15.49 5.46 -4.49
N SER A 121 16.42 4.51 -4.53
CA SER A 121 17.46 4.43 -5.57
C SER A 121 17.09 3.48 -6.71
N GLY A 122 15.83 3.03 -6.76
CA GLY A 122 15.36 2.03 -7.70
C GLY A 122 15.51 0.60 -7.18
N SER A 123 15.30 -0.38 -8.06
CA SER A 123 15.41 -1.80 -7.75
C SER A 123 16.02 -2.53 -8.95
N SER A 124 17.11 -3.26 -8.73
CA SER A 124 17.73 -4.10 -9.76
C SER A 124 16.77 -5.16 -10.28
N ASN A 125 15.88 -5.68 -9.42
CA ASN A 125 14.86 -6.66 -9.81
C ASN A 125 13.88 -6.11 -10.84
N LEU A 126 13.65 -4.80 -10.90
CA LEU A 126 12.82 -4.18 -11.93
C LEU A 126 13.49 -4.25 -13.31
N LEU A 127 14.80 -4.06 -13.37
CA LEU A 127 15.55 -4.18 -14.62
C LEU A 127 15.57 -5.64 -15.09
N ASP A 128 15.82 -6.57 -14.17
CA ASP A 128 15.78 -7.99 -14.46
C ASP A 128 14.39 -8.42 -14.97
N ALA A 129 13.34 -8.02 -14.27
CA ALA A 129 11.96 -8.27 -14.68
C ALA A 129 11.61 -7.65 -16.04
N PHE A 130 12.16 -6.48 -16.35
CA PHE A 130 11.95 -5.82 -17.64
C PHE A 130 12.61 -6.58 -18.81
N PHE A 131 13.82 -7.12 -18.60
CA PHE A 131 14.54 -7.82 -19.66
C PHE A 131 14.20 -9.31 -19.76
N HIS A 132 13.89 -9.96 -18.66
CA HIS A 132 13.74 -11.41 -18.59
C HIS A 132 12.34 -11.87 -18.15
N GLY A 133 11.45 -10.94 -17.84
CA GLY A 133 10.14 -11.26 -17.25
C GLY A 133 10.21 -11.61 -15.77
N LEU A 134 9.05 -11.74 -15.15
CA LEU A 134 8.92 -12.08 -13.72
C LEU A 134 8.88 -13.62 -13.55
N ASN A 135 9.97 -14.32 -13.80
CA ASN A 135 10.02 -15.78 -13.72
C ASN A 135 9.96 -16.35 -12.30
N ASP A 136 10.28 -15.54 -11.26
CA ASP A 136 10.43 -16.02 -9.89
C ASP A 136 9.15 -16.03 -9.04
N TRP A 137 8.00 -15.73 -9.62
CA TRP A 137 6.73 -15.65 -8.87
C TRP A 137 5.84 -16.88 -9.05
N ASN A 138 6.37 -17.97 -9.58
CA ASN A 138 5.68 -19.24 -9.59
C ASN A 138 5.64 -19.81 -8.17
N LYS A 139 4.51 -19.67 -7.48
CA LYS A 139 4.29 -20.31 -6.18
C LYS A 139 3.38 -21.50 -6.37
N SER A 140 3.89 -22.68 -6.03
CA SER A 140 3.11 -23.90 -5.99
C SER A 140 2.64 -24.17 -4.56
N PHE A 141 1.35 -24.45 -4.40
CA PHE A 141 0.72 -24.82 -3.15
C PHE A 141 0.10 -26.19 -3.29
N ASN A 142 0.32 -27.06 -2.32
CA ASN A 142 -0.38 -28.33 -2.23
C ASN A 142 -1.71 -28.12 -1.47
N VAL A 143 -2.81 -28.32 -2.16
CA VAL A 143 -4.16 -28.26 -1.58
C VAL A 143 -4.84 -29.60 -1.85
N LEU A 144 -5.15 -30.34 -0.80
CA LEU A 144 -5.84 -31.65 -0.87
C LEU A 144 -5.16 -32.67 -1.83
N GLY A 145 -3.83 -32.67 -1.85
CA GLY A 145 -3.06 -33.59 -2.69
C GLY A 145 -2.90 -33.15 -4.16
N GLN A 146 -3.42 -31.98 -4.52
CA GLN A 146 -3.20 -31.40 -5.83
C GLN A 146 -2.26 -30.19 -5.74
N THR A 147 -1.29 -30.13 -6.63
CA THR A 147 -0.37 -28.99 -6.74
C THR A 147 -1.03 -27.89 -7.60
N ILE A 148 -1.38 -26.78 -6.97
CA ILE A 148 -1.84 -25.58 -7.66
C ILE A 148 -0.64 -24.65 -7.83
N THR A 149 -0.24 -24.39 -9.05
CA THR A 149 0.81 -23.43 -9.39
C THR A 149 0.17 -22.13 -9.84
N ILE A 150 0.45 -21.04 -9.11
CA ILE A 150 0.10 -19.69 -9.55
C ILE A 150 1.32 -19.17 -10.31
N SER A 151 1.22 -19.10 -11.62
CA SER A 151 2.22 -18.49 -12.49
C SER A 151 1.77 -17.11 -12.92
N ASN A 152 2.66 -16.12 -12.87
CA ASN A 152 2.43 -14.88 -13.56
C ASN A 152 2.62 -15.11 -15.06
N TYR A 153 1.55 -14.97 -15.81
CA TYR A 153 1.66 -14.94 -17.25
C TYR A 153 2.41 -13.67 -17.66
N ASN A 154 3.43 -13.84 -18.48
CA ASN A 154 4.07 -12.75 -19.20
C ASN A 154 2.98 -12.03 -20.03
N VAL A 155 2.83 -10.75 -19.81
CA VAL A 155 2.07 -9.86 -20.69
C VAL A 155 3.04 -9.28 -21.71
#